data_53649e5f702cc310df16fb4810df3148
#
_entry.id   53649e5f702cc310df16fb4810df3148
#
_cell.length_a   1.000
_cell.length_b   1.000
_cell.length_c   1.000
_cell.angle_alpha   90.00
_cell.angle_beta   90.00
_cell.angle_gamma   90.00
#
_symmetry.space_group_name_H-M   'P 1'
#
loop_
_entity.id
_entity.type
_entity.pdbx_description
1 polymer ?
#
loop_
_entity_poly.entity_id
_entity_poly.type
_entity_poly.pdbx_seq_one_letter_code
_entity_poly.pdbx_strand_id
1 'polypeptide(L)'
;MLLLNFYVTISPISKIGLFIERKENGMAETRKLYYENGACLQFCATVLSCVPTDGNFAVTLDATAFYPEGGGQPADRGALGGARVLDVHEKDGVVVHTVTAPLHVGEVVQGDVDGRRRLDHMQQHTGEHIVSGIVHAQFGYDNVGFHIGAQDVTVDFSGPLTDAELADVERAANWVIWQNAPVTIAWPAPSELAQLNYRSKKELTGAIRIVTVANVDVCACCGTHVERCGQVGS
;
A
#
# COMPACT_ATOMS: atom_id res chain seq x y z
N MET A 1 7.53 15.82 -24.39
CA MET A 1 6.22 15.26 -24.01
C MET A 1 6.13 13.88 -24.66
N LEU A 2 6.65 12.83 -24.00
CA LEU A 2 6.63 11.46 -24.51
C LEU A 2 5.51 10.70 -23.76
N LEU A 3 4.44 10.37 -24.48
CA LEU A 3 3.40 9.47 -24.02
C LEU A 3 3.92 8.04 -24.15
N LEU A 4 4.29 7.41 -23.05
CA LEU A 4 4.59 5.97 -22.99
C LEU A 4 3.30 5.22 -22.65
N ASN A 5 2.66 4.65 -23.67
CA ASN A 5 1.57 3.70 -23.51
C ASN A 5 2.17 2.33 -23.13
N PHE A 6 1.96 1.88 -21.90
CA PHE A 6 2.29 0.51 -21.50
C PHE A 6 1.10 -0.40 -21.76
N TYR A 7 1.22 -1.30 -22.72
CA TYR A 7 0.34 -2.45 -22.88
C TYR A 7 0.91 -3.63 -22.09
N VAL A 8 0.21 -4.09 -21.08
CA VAL A 8 0.54 -5.33 -20.38
C VAL A 8 -0.21 -6.48 -21.06
N THR A 9 0.52 -7.34 -21.75
CA THR A 9 -0.01 -8.59 -22.30
C THR A 9 -0.05 -9.63 -21.18
N ILE A 10 -1.25 -10.09 -20.81
CA ILE A 10 -1.43 -11.15 -19.81
C ILE A 10 -1.21 -12.50 -20.52
N SER A 11 -0.12 -13.21 -20.20
CA SER A 11 0.06 -14.61 -20.55
C SER A 11 -0.80 -15.49 -19.66
N PRO A 12 -1.38 -16.60 -20.16
CA PRO A 12 -2.25 -17.46 -19.36
C PRO A 12 -1.45 -18.20 -18.29
N ILE A 13 -1.72 -17.89 -17.03
CA ILE A 13 -1.15 -18.58 -15.87
C ILE A 13 -1.83 -19.95 -15.75
N SER A 14 -1.00 -21.00 -15.73
CA SER A 14 -1.36 -22.38 -15.45
C SER A 14 -2.11 -22.49 -14.11
N LYS A 15 -3.10 -23.39 -14.10
CA LYS A 15 -3.96 -23.75 -12.96
C LYS A 15 -3.17 -23.99 -11.66
N ILE A 16 -3.16 -23.00 -10.77
CA ILE A 16 -2.88 -23.20 -9.34
C ILE A 16 -4.23 -23.28 -8.66
N GLY A 17 -4.51 -24.44 -8.03
CA GLY A 17 -5.77 -24.72 -7.35
C GLY A 17 -6.02 -23.72 -6.24
N LEU A 18 -7.10 -22.96 -6.36
CA LEU A 18 -7.56 -22.01 -5.37
C LEU A 18 -8.32 -22.79 -4.29
N PHE A 19 -7.68 -23.07 -3.16
CA PHE A 19 -8.39 -23.46 -1.94
C PHE A 19 -8.96 -22.19 -1.31
N ILE A 20 -10.25 -21.93 -1.51
CA ILE A 20 -11.00 -20.91 -0.78
C ILE A 20 -11.55 -21.57 0.48
N GLU A 21 -10.90 -21.36 1.62
CA GLU A 21 -11.52 -21.63 2.91
C GLU A 21 -12.59 -20.57 3.19
N ARG A 22 -13.86 -20.98 3.16
CA ARG A 22 -15.00 -20.15 3.60
C ARG A 22 -14.97 -20.06 5.13
N LYS A 23 -14.69 -18.87 5.66
CA LYS A 23 -15.01 -18.56 7.07
C LYS A 23 -16.54 -18.46 7.24
N GLU A 24 -17.03 -18.90 8.39
CA GLU A 24 -18.46 -19.07 8.74
C GLU A 24 -19.32 -17.79 8.79
N ASN A 25 -18.85 -16.63 8.30
CA ASN A 25 -19.61 -15.38 8.20
C ASN A 25 -19.76 -14.84 6.77
N GLY A 26 -19.88 -15.71 5.80
CA GLY A 26 -20.64 -15.44 4.56
C GLY A 26 -19.98 -14.59 3.47
N MET A 27 -18.96 -13.77 3.72
CA MET A 27 -18.28 -12.99 2.65
C MET A 27 -16.86 -13.52 2.40
N ALA A 28 -16.55 -13.79 1.12
CA ALA A 28 -15.20 -14.16 0.71
C ALA A 28 -14.24 -12.96 0.91
N GLU A 29 -13.01 -13.22 1.36
CA GLU A 29 -11.98 -12.20 1.46
C GLU A 29 -11.71 -11.61 0.07
N THR A 30 -11.49 -10.29 0.00
CA THR A 30 -11.14 -9.60 -1.25
C THR A 30 -9.68 -9.89 -1.61
N ARG A 31 -9.42 -10.35 -2.84
CA ARG A 31 -8.05 -10.48 -3.36
C ARG A 31 -7.42 -9.10 -3.54
N LYS A 32 -6.29 -8.86 -2.90
CA LYS A 32 -5.63 -7.56 -2.82
C LYS A 32 -4.54 -7.44 -3.89
N LEU A 33 -4.90 -6.97 -5.08
CA LEU A 33 -3.99 -6.83 -6.22
C LEU A 33 -2.85 -5.85 -5.94
N TYR A 34 -3.08 -4.83 -5.11
CA TYR A 34 -2.04 -3.88 -4.68
C TYR A 34 -0.94 -4.53 -3.83
N TYR A 35 -1.14 -5.72 -3.28
CA TYR A 35 -0.08 -6.50 -2.62
C TYR A 35 0.74 -7.34 -3.61
N GLU A 36 0.14 -7.71 -4.74
CA GLU A 36 0.81 -8.45 -5.80
C GLU A 36 1.66 -7.50 -6.66
N ASN A 37 1.10 -6.33 -6.98
CA ASN A 37 1.78 -5.27 -7.71
C ASN A 37 1.25 -3.89 -7.27
N GLY A 38 2.07 -3.13 -6.52
CA GLY A 38 1.72 -1.77 -6.07
C GLY A 38 1.46 -0.78 -7.21
N ALA A 39 2.02 -1.02 -8.39
CA ALA A 39 1.81 -0.21 -9.59
C ALA A 39 0.60 -0.65 -10.43
N CYS A 40 -0.20 -1.63 -9.97
CA CYS A 40 -1.44 -2.02 -10.63
C CYS A 40 -2.48 -0.91 -10.51
N LEU A 41 -2.77 -0.22 -11.62
CA LEU A 41 -3.71 0.89 -11.67
C LEU A 41 -5.03 0.54 -12.37
N GLN A 42 -5.02 -0.51 -13.21
CA GLN A 42 -6.20 -0.97 -13.96
C GLN A 42 -6.43 -2.45 -13.70
N PHE A 43 -7.68 -2.80 -13.47
CA PHE A 43 -8.08 -4.19 -13.22
C PHE A 43 -9.54 -4.41 -13.59
N CYS A 44 -9.94 -5.69 -13.71
CA CYS A 44 -11.33 -6.09 -13.80
C CYS A 44 -11.68 -6.94 -12.58
N ALA A 45 -12.89 -6.77 -12.04
CA ALA A 45 -13.37 -7.52 -10.90
C ALA A 45 -14.89 -7.70 -10.94
N THR A 46 -15.38 -8.74 -10.25
CA THR A 46 -16.81 -9.03 -10.13
C THR A 46 -17.38 -8.29 -8.93
N VAL A 47 -18.50 -7.61 -9.11
CA VAL A 47 -19.25 -6.98 -8.01
C VAL A 47 -19.92 -8.08 -7.16
N LEU A 48 -19.53 -8.19 -5.90
CA LEU A 48 -20.09 -9.15 -4.95
C LEU A 48 -21.27 -8.58 -4.16
N SER A 49 -21.22 -7.28 -3.85
CA SER A 49 -22.34 -6.57 -3.21
C SER A 49 -22.35 -5.10 -3.60
N CYS A 50 -23.55 -4.48 -3.55
CA CYS A 50 -23.72 -3.05 -3.73
C CYS A 50 -24.90 -2.61 -2.85
N VAL A 51 -24.62 -1.84 -1.78
CA VAL A 51 -25.60 -1.44 -0.78
C VAL A 51 -25.65 0.08 -0.69
N PRO A 52 -26.85 0.72 -0.76
CA PRO A 52 -26.98 2.16 -0.55
C PRO A 52 -26.50 2.59 0.84
N THR A 53 -25.80 3.72 0.92
CA THR A 53 -25.33 4.34 2.17
C THR A 53 -25.23 5.85 2.00
N ASP A 54 -25.86 6.64 2.86
CA ASP A 54 -25.76 8.11 2.99
C ASP A 54 -25.53 8.89 1.67
N GLY A 55 -26.35 8.60 0.66
CA GLY A 55 -26.28 9.25 -0.66
C GLY A 55 -25.23 8.67 -1.62
N ASN A 56 -24.53 7.62 -1.23
CA ASN A 56 -23.55 6.87 -2.00
C ASN A 56 -23.86 5.36 -1.97
N PHE A 57 -22.93 4.54 -2.43
CA PHE A 57 -23.05 3.08 -2.43
C PHE A 57 -21.78 2.44 -1.89
N ALA A 58 -21.96 1.46 -1.00
CA ALA A 58 -20.88 0.58 -0.52
C ALA A 58 -20.80 -0.65 -1.43
N VAL A 59 -19.67 -0.81 -2.10
CA VAL A 59 -19.43 -1.89 -3.08
C VAL A 59 -18.31 -2.78 -2.60
N THR A 60 -18.52 -4.11 -2.63
CA THR A 60 -17.46 -5.11 -2.43
C THR A 60 -17.22 -5.88 -3.72
N LEU A 61 -15.96 -6.25 -3.95
CA LEU A 61 -15.47 -6.95 -5.15
C LEU A 61 -14.76 -8.25 -4.75
N ASP A 62 -14.64 -9.18 -5.69
CA ASP A 62 -13.81 -10.38 -5.55
C ASP A 62 -12.30 -10.05 -5.52
N ALA A 63 -11.89 -9.00 -6.25
CA ALA A 63 -10.51 -8.50 -6.25
C ALA A 63 -10.48 -6.97 -6.37
N THR A 64 -9.41 -6.32 -5.86
CA THR A 64 -9.25 -4.88 -6.02
C THR A 64 -7.78 -4.45 -6.06
N ALA A 65 -7.48 -3.45 -6.89
CA ALA A 65 -6.23 -2.70 -6.86
C ALA A 65 -6.32 -1.41 -6.03
N PHE A 66 -7.51 -0.99 -5.57
CA PHE A 66 -7.65 0.16 -4.68
C PHE A 66 -7.11 -0.15 -3.29
N TYR A 67 -6.12 0.60 -2.85
CA TYR A 67 -5.56 0.50 -1.50
C TYR A 67 -6.54 1.14 -0.50
N PRO A 68 -6.96 0.42 0.55
CA PRO A 68 -7.77 0.97 1.62
C PRO A 68 -6.93 1.85 2.55
N GLU A 69 -7.55 2.81 3.23
CA GLU A 69 -6.85 3.57 4.26
C GLU A 69 -6.23 2.65 5.32
N GLY A 70 -4.94 2.85 5.59
CA GLY A 70 -4.25 2.05 6.61
C GLY A 70 -2.77 2.38 6.74
N GLY A 71 -2.19 2.16 7.93
CA GLY A 71 -0.77 2.35 8.17
C GLY A 71 -0.27 3.78 7.97
N GLY A 72 -1.13 4.80 8.12
CA GLY A 72 -0.80 6.20 7.90
C GLY A 72 -0.94 6.67 6.43
N GLN A 73 -1.23 5.74 5.51
CA GLN A 73 -1.49 6.05 4.11
C GLN A 73 -3.00 6.18 3.87
N PRO A 74 -3.49 7.28 3.26
CA PRO A 74 -4.89 7.44 2.89
C PRO A 74 -5.34 6.46 1.80
N ALA A 75 -6.65 6.25 1.71
CA ALA A 75 -7.27 5.44 0.67
C ALA A 75 -7.01 5.99 -0.73
N ASP A 76 -6.95 5.07 -1.69
CA ASP A 76 -6.96 5.43 -3.10
C ASP A 76 -8.31 6.01 -3.52
N ARG A 77 -8.28 6.68 -4.66
CA ARG A 77 -9.44 7.18 -5.39
C ARG A 77 -9.35 6.77 -6.85
N GLY A 78 -10.44 6.98 -7.59
CA GLY A 78 -10.46 6.66 -9.02
C GLY A 78 -11.88 6.42 -9.53
N ALA A 79 -12.02 5.46 -10.44
CA ALA A 79 -13.30 5.04 -11.01
C ALA A 79 -13.48 3.53 -10.96
N LEU A 80 -14.73 3.09 -10.77
CA LEU A 80 -15.12 1.68 -10.75
C LEU A 80 -16.44 1.53 -11.50
N GLY A 81 -16.44 0.82 -12.64
CA GLY A 81 -17.62 0.66 -13.49
C GLY A 81 -18.22 2.00 -13.94
N GLY A 82 -17.43 3.05 -14.09
CA GLY A 82 -17.87 4.41 -14.41
C GLY A 82 -18.30 5.26 -13.22
N ALA A 83 -18.52 4.68 -12.04
CA ALA A 83 -18.78 5.41 -10.80
C ALA A 83 -17.46 5.93 -10.19
N ARG A 84 -17.48 7.10 -9.55
CA ARG A 84 -16.30 7.62 -8.83
C ARG A 84 -16.13 6.87 -7.52
N VAL A 85 -14.91 6.42 -7.23
CA VAL A 85 -14.49 5.91 -5.91
C VAL A 85 -14.08 7.09 -5.05
N LEU A 86 -14.80 7.30 -3.96
CA LEU A 86 -14.59 8.39 -3.01
C LEU A 86 -13.69 7.98 -1.86
N ASP A 87 -13.84 6.72 -1.43
CA ASP A 87 -13.16 6.17 -0.28
C ASP A 87 -13.08 4.65 -0.34
N VAL A 88 -12.09 4.07 0.35
CA VAL A 88 -11.86 2.62 0.41
C VAL A 88 -11.43 2.22 1.82
N HIS A 89 -12.13 1.28 2.43
CA HIS A 89 -11.81 0.74 3.75
C HIS A 89 -11.75 -0.79 3.73
N GLU A 90 -10.96 -1.35 4.64
CA GLU A 90 -10.89 -2.80 4.86
C GLU A 90 -11.45 -3.16 6.23
N LYS A 91 -12.27 -4.19 6.26
CA LYS A 91 -12.75 -4.80 7.50
C LYS A 91 -12.80 -6.33 7.33
N ASP A 92 -12.14 -7.05 8.22
CA ASP A 92 -12.17 -8.52 8.27
C ASP A 92 -11.78 -9.19 6.94
N GLY A 93 -10.80 -8.63 6.22
CA GLY A 93 -10.32 -9.13 4.93
C GLY A 93 -11.17 -8.70 3.72
N VAL A 94 -12.30 -8.01 3.93
CA VAL A 94 -13.17 -7.50 2.88
C VAL A 94 -12.88 -6.02 2.63
N VAL A 95 -12.60 -5.67 1.37
CA VAL A 95 -12.39 -4.26 0.96
C VAL A 95 -13.71 -3.68 0.45
N VAL A 96 -14.13 -2.59 1.07
CA VAL A 96 -15.37 -1.86 0.75
C VAL A 96 -15.03 -0.55 0.07
N HIS A 97 -15.62 -0.32 -1.11
CA HIS A 97 -15.46 0.89 -1.91
C HIS A 97 -16.69 1.77 -1.77
N THR A 98 -16.55 3.03 -1.35
CA THR A 98 -17.61 4.02 -1.39
C THR A 98 -17.64 4.67 -2.77
N VAL A 99 -18.73 4.47 -3.52
CA VAL A 99 -18.88 4.96 -4.90
C VAL A 99 -20.09 5.84 -5.08
N THR A 100 -20.05 6.73 -6.09
CA THR A 100 -21.10 7.74 -6.33
C THR A 100 -22.34 7.24 -7.06
N ALA A 101 -22.29 6.03 -7.65
CA ALA A 101 -23.42 5.44 -8.39
C ALA A 101 -23.49 3.93 -8.15
N PRO A 102 -24.68 3.31 -8.25
CA PRO A 102 -24.83 1.88 -8.01
C PRO A 102 -24.19 1.04 -9.12
N LEU A 103 -23.71 -0.15 -8.75
CA LEU A 103 -23.21 -1.16 -9.64
C LEU A 103 -24.05 -2.44 -9.54
N HIS A 104 -24.14 -3.22 -10.62
CA HIS A 104 -24.94 -4.45 -10.62
C HIS A 104 -24.15 -5.62 -10.04
N VAL A 105 -24.74 -6.28 -9.03
CA VAL A 105 -24.14 -7.49 -8.43
C VAL A 105 -24.04 -8.60 -9.49
N GLY A 106 -22.87 -9.23 -9.54
CA GLY A 106 -22.52 -10.26 -10.53
C GLY A 106 -21.93 -9.69 -11.84
N GLU A 107 -21.94 -8.37 -12.03
CA GLU A 107 -21.30 -7.73 -13.19
C GLU A 107 -19.79 -7.70 -13.02
N VAL A 108 -19.05 -7.86 -14.12
CA VAL A 108 -17.60 -7.61 -14.18
C VAL A 108 -17.40 -6.14 -14.56
N VAL A 109 -16.77 -5.41 -13.68
CA VAL A 109 -16.51 -3.96 -13.83
C VAL A 109 -15.02 -3.70 -13.97
N GLN A 110 -14.68 -2.66 -14.71
CA GLN A 110 -13.32 -2.14 -14.77
C GLN A 110 -13.09 -1.16 -13.61
N GLY A 111 -11.95 -1.31 -12.93
CA GLY A 111 -11.43 -0.37 -11.94
C GLY A 111 -10.23 0.38 -12.50
N ASP A 112 -10.23 1.71 -12.31
CA ASP A 112 -9.15 2.63 -12.71
C ASP A 112 -8.75 3.45 -11.48
N VAL A 113 -7.58 3.13 -10.91
CA VAL A 113 -7.01 3.85 -9.76
C VAL A 113 -6.41 5.17 -10.22
N ASP A 114 -6.58 6.26 -9.46
CA ASP A 114 -5.87 7.52 -9.70
C ASP A 114 -4.35 7.30 -9.54
N GLY A 115 -3.69 7.13 -10.67
CA GLY A 115 -2.27 6.80 -10.73
C GLY A 115 -1.37 7.90 -10.15
N ARG A 116 -1.77 9.19 -10.27
CA ARG A 116 -1.00 10.29 -9.71
C ARG A 116 -1.05 10.26 -8.18
N ARG A 117 -2.23 10.09 -7.61
CA ARG A 117 -2.42 9.96 -6.16
C ARG A 117 -1.71 8.71 -5.62
N ARG A 118 -1.82 7.56 -6.30
CA ARG A 118 -1.14 6.33 -5.92
C ARG A 118 0.38 6.52 -5.89
N LEU A 119 0.95 7.09 -6.95
CA LEU A 119 2.40 7.33 -7.03
C LEU A 119 2.86 8.27 -5.92
N ASP A 120 2.15 9.37 -5.68
CA ASP A 120 2.43 10.30 -4.59
C ASP A 120 2.46 9.58 -3.23
N HIS A 121 1.45 8.77 -2.92
CA HIS A 121 1.43 7.98 -1.68
C HIS A 121 2.58 6.97 -1.59
N MET A 122 2.93 6.30 -2.69
CA MET A 122 4.06 5.37 -2.74
C MET A 122 5.39 6.08 -2.48
N GLN A 123 5.58 7.28 -3.05
CA GLN A 123 6.76 8.11 -2.84
C GLN A 123 6.87 8.55 -1.38
N GLN A 124 5.81 9.11 -0.82
CA GLN A 124 5.76 9.61 0.56
C GLN A 124 5.97 8.46 1.56
N HIS A 125 5.32 7.32 1.35
CA HIS A 125 5.44 6.16 2.25
C HIS A 125 6.85 5.54 2.19
N THR A 126 7.45 5.46 1.00
CA THR A 126 8.83 4.98 0.87
C THR A 126 9.83 5.98 1.46
N GLY A 127 9.60 7.27 1.29
CA GLY A 127 10.38 8.33 1.93
C GLY A 127 10.37 8.22 3.46
N GLU A 128 9.19 7.95 4.05
CA GLU A 128 9.07 7.68 5.48
C GLU A 128 9.95 6.51 5.91
N HIS A 129 9.93 5.38 5.19
CA HIS A 129 10.77 4.22 5.51
C HIS A 129 12.28 4.57 5.46
N ILE A 130 12.70 5.36 4.47
CA ILE A 130 14.11 5.80 4.37
C ILE A 130 14.48 6.64 5.60
N VAL A 131 13.68 7.65 5.93
CA VAL A 131 13.92 8.54 7.07
C VAL A 131 13.89 7.77 8.38
N SER A 132 12.85 6.95 8.59
CA SER A 132 12.70 6.16 9.83
C SER A 132 13.80 5.13 10.03
N GLY A 133 14.26 4.48 8.94
CA GLY A 133 15.39 3.54 8.99
C GLY A 133 16.69 4.25 9.39
N ILE A 134 16.97 5.43 8.84
CA ILE A 134 18.14 6.24 9.18
C ILE A 134 18.08 6.71 10.64
N VAL A 135 16.95 7.26 11.08
CA VAL A 135 16.76 7.72 12.45
C VAL A 135 16.92 6.58 13.45
N HIS A 136 16.32 5.43 13.16
CA HIS A 136 16.49 4.25 14.02
C HIS A 136 17.95 3.78 14.09
N ALA A 137 18.66 3.72 12.95
CA ALA A 137 20.04 3.28 12.91
C ALA A 137 21.01 4.23 13.60
N GLN A 138 20.80 5.55 13.50
CA GLN A 138 21.72 6.56 14.03
C GLN A 138 21.45 6.92 15.49
N PHE A 139 20.17 6.98 15.89
CA PHE A 139 19.76 7.50 17.20
C PHE A 139 19.04 6.44 18.07
N GLY A 140 18.67 5.30 17.52
CA GLY A 140 17.90 4.26 18.23
C GLY A 140 16.45 4.66 18.46
N TYR A 141 15.93 5.69 17.79
CA TYR A 141 14.55 6.13 17.95
C TYR A 141 13.62 5.38 17.02
N ASP A 142 12.46 5.01 17.53
CA ASP A 142 11.41 4.34 16.78
C ASP A 142 10.41 5.35 16.21
N ASN A 143 9.91 5.08 15.00
CA ASN A 143 8.74 5.76 14.49
C ASN A 143 7.50 5.31 15.27
N VAL A 144 6.87 6.24 15.98
CA VAL A 144 5.68 6.00 16.82
C VAL A 144 4.40 6.60 16.21
N GLY A 145 4.51 7.41 15.15
CA GLY A 145 3.40 8.00 14.42
C GLY A 145 3.78 8.31 12.98
N PHE A 146 2.85 8.08 12.04
CA PHE A 146 3.01 8.41 10.62
C PHE A 146 1.67 8.74 10.01
N HIS A 147 1.61 9.83 9.25
CA HIS A 147 0.41 10.24 8.53
C HIS A 147 0.77 11.01 7.24
N ILE A 148 0.21 10.57 6.13
CA ILE A 148 0.25 11.32 4.86
C ILE A 148 -0.97 12.24 4.82
N GLY A 149 -0.75 13.52 5.08
CA GLY A 149 -1.76 14.57 4.99
C GLY A 149 -1.97 15.05 3.55
N ALA A 150 -2.83 16.06 3.40
CA ALA A 150 -3.12 16.65 2.09
C ALA A 150 -2.01 17.61 1.60
N GLN A 151 -1.21 18.16 2.50
CA GLN A 151 -0.17 19.17 2.22
C GLN A 151 1.19 18.77 2.77
N ASP A 152 1.23 17.95 3.80
CA ASP A 152 2.42 17.54 4.52
C ASP A 152 2.35 16.07 4.91
N VAL A 153 3.52 15.53 5.22
CA VAL A 153 3.68 14.20 5.80
C VAL A 153 4.30 14.37 7.18
N THR A 154 3.68 13.79 8.19
CA THR A 154 4.19 13.84 9.55
C THR A 154 4.72 12.49 10.01
N VAL A 155 5.85 12.53 10.72
CA VAL A 155 6.47 11.36 11.34
C VAL A 155 6.84 11.73 12.78
N ASP A 156 6.36 10.95 13.74
CA ASP A 156 6.68 11.12 15.15
C ASP A 156 7.71 10.09 15.58
N PHE A 157 8.76 10.52 16.25
CA PHE A 157 9.81 9.66 16.78
C PHE A 157 9.77 9.56 18.31
N SER A 158 10.25 8.44 18.85
CA SER A 158 10.30 8.18 20.30
C SER A 158 11.33 9.04 21.07
N GLY A 159 12.14 9.85 20.36
CA GLY A 159 13.13 10.75 20.97
C GLY A 159 13.29 12.04 20.17
N PRO A 160 13.84 13.11 20.80
CA PRO A 160 14.00 14.42 20.16
C PRO A 160 15.18 14.41 19.17
N LEU A 161 15.03 15.14 18.09
CA LEU A 161 16.08 15.43 17.12
C LEU A 161 16.32 16.94 17.10
N THR A 162 17.59 17.35 17.08
CA THR A 162 17.99 18.75 16.87
C THR A 162 17.93 19.10 15.39
N ASP A 163 17.90 20.40 15.06
CA ASP A 163 17.92 20.87 13.67
C ASP A 163 19.16 20.38 12.90
N ALA A 164 20.32 20.26 13.58
CA ALA A 164 21.53 19.74 12.98
C ALA A 164 21.43 18.25 12.64
N GLU A 165 20.85 17.45 13.55
CA GLU A 165 20.59 16.02 13.32
C GLU A 165 19.55 15.80 12.21
N LEU A 166 18.49 16.62 12.16
CA LEU A 166 17.53 16.59 11.07
C LEU A 166 18.18 16.89 9.72
N ALA A 167 19.07 17.87 9.65
CA ALA A 167 19.84 18.17 8.43
C ALA A 167 20.78 17.00 8.03
N ASP A 168 21.34 16.27 9.00
CA ASP A 168 22.14 15.07 8.73
C ASP A 168 21.28 13.92 8.19
N VAL A 169 20.09 13.71 8.77
CA VAL A 169 19.11 12.71 8.29
C VAL A 169 18.66 13.04 6.89
N GLU A 170 18.35 14.31 6.58
CA GLU A 170 17.95 14.75 5.24
C GLU A 170 19.06 14.45 4.20
N ARG A 171 20.33 14.79 4.51
CA ARG A 171 21.45 14.46 3.61
C ARG A 171 21.61 12.98 3.39
N ALA A 172 21.47 12.19 4.45
CA ALA A 172 21.56 10.72 4.35
C ALA A 172 20.39 10.15 3.53
N ALA A 173 19.16 10.65 3.71
CA ALA A 173 17.99 10.22 2.95
C ALA A 173 18.15 10.53 1.45
N ASN A 174 18.58 11.75 1.10
CA ASN A 174 18.86 12.14 -0.28
C ASN A 174 19.97 11.27 -0.90
N TRP A 175 20.99 10.89 -0.13
CA TRP A 175 22.02 9.97 -0.59
C TRP A 175 21.47 8.59 -0.94
N VAL A 176 20.57 8.03 -0.12
CA VAL A 176 19.87 6.76 -0.38
C VAL A 176 19.03 6.87 -1.66
N ILE A 177 18.31 7.98 -1.86
CA ILE A 177 17.53 8.24 -3.06
C ILE A 177 18.43 8.23 -4.31
N TRP A 178 19.57 8.91 -4.26
CA TRP A 178 20.54 8.96 -5.36
C TRP A 178 21.16 7.61 -5.70
N GLN A 179 21.40 6.76 -4.69
CA GLN A 179 21.88 5.40 -4.92
C GLN A 179 20.87 4.52 -5.64
N ASN A 180 19.59 4.95 -5.67
CA ASN A 180 18.50 4.23 -6.31
C ASN A 180 18.42 2.76 -5.88
N ALA A 181 18.57 2.51 -4.58
CA ALA A 181 18.53 1.19 -3.98
C ALA A 181 17.17 0.50 -4.24
N PRO A 182 17.13 -0.83 -4.38
CA PRO A 182 15.88 -1.55 -4.54
C PRO A 182 15.04 -1.51 -3.27
N VAL A 183 13.72 -1.40 -3.45
CA VAL A 183 12.70 -1.60 -2.42
C VAL A 183 12.01 -2.92 -2.72
N THR A 184 12.11 -3.88 -1.80
CA THR A 184 11.56 -5.22 -1.99
C THR A 184 10.48 -5.53 -0.98
N ILE A 185 9.54 -6.36 -1.39
CA ILE A 185 8.40 -6.77 -0.58
C ILE A 185 8.41 -8.29 -0.50
N ALA A 186 8.27 -8.84 0.70
CA ALA A 186 8.23 -10.27 0.94
C ALA A 186 7.18 -10.65 1.99
N TRP A 187 6.76 -11.90 1.93
CA TRP A 187 5.95 -12.58 2.95
C TRP A 187 6.76 -13.76 3.50
N PRO A 188 7.70 -13.50 4.43
CA PRO A 188 8.57 -14.55 4.95
C PRO A 188 7.78 -15.65 5.64
N ALA A 189 8.25 -16.89 5.54
CA ALA A 189 7.73 -17.98 6.36
C ALA A 189 8.02 -17.70 7.85
N PRO A 190 7.23 -18.25 8.80
CA PRO A 190 7.43 -18.00 10.24
C PRO A 190 8.86 -18.29 10.74
N SER A 191 9.52 -19.29 10.17
CA SER A 191 10.91 -19.62 10.51
C SER A 191 11.93 -18.61 10.00
N GLU A 192 11.68 -17.99 8.87
CA GLU A 192 12.51 -16.92 8.29
C GLU A 192 12.27 -15.61 9.06
N LEU A 193 10.99 -15.30 9.34
CA LEU A 193 10.60 -14.11 10.08
C LEU A 193 11.21 -14.07 11.48
N ALA A 194 11.30 -15.21 12.17
CA ALA A 194 11.92 -15.33 13.49
C ALA A 194 13.43 -15.01 13.50
N GLN A 195 14.09 -15.07 12.35
CA GLN A 195 15.51 -14.74 12.19
C GLN A 195 15.74 -13.33 11.63
N LEU A 196 14.68 -12.67 11.18
CA LEU A 196 14.75 -11.37 10.56
C LEU A 196 14.68 -10.27 11.63
N ASN A 197 15.68 -9.39 11.66
CA ASN A 197 15.60 -8.17 12.45
C ASN A 197 14.80 -7.11 11.65
N TYR A 198 13.59 -6.81 12.10
CA TYR A 198 12.70 -5.85 11.44
C TYR A 198 12.00 -4.95 12.44
N ARG A 199 11.71 -3.73 12.03
CA ARG A 199 10.90 -2.78 12.81
C ARG A 199 9.42 -3.09 12.67
N SER A 200 8.66 -2.89 13.74
CA SER A 200 7.20 -2.98 13.72
C SER A 200 6.60 -2.00 14.71
N LYS A 201 5.54 -1.29 14.29
CA LYS A 201 4.80 -0.36 15.16
C LYS A 201 3.78 -1.06 16.08
N LYS A 202 3.52 -2.35 15.84
CA LYS A 202 2.50 -3.14 16.57
C LYS A 202 2.98 -4.58 16.74
N GLU A 203 2.46 -5.26 17.76
CA GLU A 203 2.51 -6.71 17.78
C GLU A 203 1.65 -7.25 16.64
N LEU A 204 2.23 -8.10 15.82
CA LEU A 204 1.59 -8.64 14.61
C LEU A 204 1.37 -10.13 14.77
N THR A 205 0.24 -10.62 14.28
CA THR A 205 -0.11 -12.05 14.25
C THR A 205 -0.46 -12.46 12.82
N GLY A 206 -0.22 -13.72 12.47
CA GLY A 206 -0.49 -14.25 11.13
C GLY A 206 0.63 -13.98 10.13
N ALA A 207 0.29 -13.90 8.85
CA ALA A 207 1.24 -13.60 7.79
C ALA A 207 1.67 -12.13 7.85
N ILE A 208 2.97 -11.88 7.97
CA ILE A 208 3.54 -10.54 8.09
C ILE A 208 4.22 -10.15 6.78
N ARG A 209 3.79 -9.01 6.23
CA ARG A 209 4.38 -8.41 5.03
C ARG A 209 5.57 -7.55 5.44
N ILE A 210 6.73 -7.84 4.89
CA ILE A 210 7.98 -7.11 5.12
C ILE A 210 8.33 -6.27 3.90
N VAL A 211 8.57 -4.99 4.14
CA VAL A 211 9.14 -4.06 3.16
C VAL A 211 10.60 -3.81 3.53
N THR A 212 11.50 -3.98 2.57
CA THR A 212 12.93 -3.76 2.75
C THR A 212 13.42 -2.67 1.81
N VAL A 213 13.91 -1.57 2.36
CA VAL A 213 14.75 -0.61 1.66
C VAL A 213 16.19 -1.06 1.85
N ALA A 214 16.84 -1.52 0.77
CA ALA A 214 18.13 -2.19 0.86
C ALA A 214 19.18 -1.36 1.62
N ASN A 215 19.80 -1.96 2.65
CA ASN A 215 20.79 -1.38 3.57
C ASN A 215 20.30 -0.19 4.41
N VAL A 216 19.00 0.08 4.45
CA VAL A 216 18.43 1.24 5.17
C VAL A 216 17.37 0.83 6.16
N ASP A 217 16.35 0.07 5.73
CA ASP A 217 15.22 -0.29 6.56
C ASP A 217 14.67 -1.68 6.24
N VAL A 218 14.26 -2.39 7.27
CA VAL A 218 13.46 -3.63 7.18
C VAL A 218 12.28 -3.46 8.13
N CYS A 219 11.08 -3.36 7.60
CA CYS A 219 9.90 -3.01 8.40
C CYS A 219 8.66 -3.82 8.01
N ALA A 220 7.88 -4.20 9.01
CA ALA A 220 6.55 -4.75 8.80
C ALA A 220 5.59 -3.63 8.36
N CYS A 221 5.12 -3.68 7.12
CA CYS A 221 4.30 -2.62 6.54
C CYS A 221 3.29 -3.16 5.54
N CYS A 222 2.06 -2.61 5.58
CA CYS A 222 0.98 -2.95 4.65
C CYS A 222 0.85 -1.94 3.48
N GLY A 223 1.55 -0.79 3.51
CA GLY A 223 1.42 0.27 2.52
C GLY A 223 1.92 -0.08 1.12
N THR A 224 1.65 0.80 0.17
CA THR A 224 2.20 0.69 -1.19
C THR A 224 3.53 1.45 -1.27
N HIS A 225 4.49 0.93 -2.01
CA HIS A 225 5.84 1.46 -2.12
C HIS A 225 6.31 1.51 -3.57
N VAL A 226 7.25 2.41 -3.86
CA VAL A 226 7.98 2.41 -5.12
C VAL A 226 8.95 1.22 -5.17
N GLU A 227 9.35 0.81 -6.36
CA GLU A 227 10.25 -0.34 -6.54
C GLU A 227 11.73 0.01 -6.28
N ARG A 228 12.07 1.30 -6.39
CA ARG A 228 13.43 1.80 -6.20
C ARG A 228 13.42 3.18 -5.56
N CYS A 229 14.39 3.45 -4.68
CA CYS A 229 14.48 4.70 -3.93
C CYS A 229 14.54 5.95 -4.83
N GLY A 230 15.15 5.88 -6.00
CA GLY A 230 15.20 7.02 -6.94
C GLY A 230 13.83 7.47 -7.46
N GLN A 231 12.81 6.64 -7.35
CA GLN A 231 11.43 7.01 -7.71
C GLN A 231 10.75 7.88 -6.65
N VAL A 232 11.31 7.98 -5.43
CA VAL A 232 10.79 8.88 -4.38
C VAL A 232 10.90 10.33 -4.82
N GLY A 233 11.96 10.69 -5.56
CA GLY A 233 12.26 12.06 -5.90
C GLY A 233 13.01 12.78 -4.75
N SER A 234 13.48 13.98 -5.02
CA SER A 234 14.19 14.83 -4.06
C SER A 234 13.44 16.15 -3.85
#